data_5226ab2e25c404176a8fff8edf7442b2
#
_entry.id   5226ab2e25c404176a8fff8edf7442b2
#
_cell.length_a   1.000
_cell.length_b   1.000
_cell.length_c   1.000
_cell.angle_alpha   90.00
_cell.angle_beta   90.00
_cell.angle_gamma   90.00
#
_symmetry.space_group_name_H-M   'P 1'
#
loop_
_entity.id
_entity.type
_entity.pdbx_description
1 polymer ?
#
loop_
_entity_poly.entity_id
_entity_poly.type
_entity_poly.pdbx_seq_one_letter_code
_entity_poly.pdbx_strand_id
1 'polypeptide(L)'
;MEYMPVVKEFIELAELDCASRHERLVVDAVTGKLKELGFTVREDDTAAKVEGEAGNVCAYLEGTAKGCVLFAAHLDRVQNGLGIKPRLKDGNLVSDGTTILAADDLSGVAAILDGIRRVLASGKPYPRIEVLFSVCEEIGVQGTK
;
A
#
# COMPACT_ATOMS: atom_id res chain seq x y z
N MET A 1 -18.71 4.00 16.24
CA MET A 1 -17.38 3.56 16.77
C MET A 1 -16.33 4.14 15.86
N GLU A 2 -15.35 4.85 16.42
CA GLU A 2 -14.28 5.42 15.60
C GLU A 2 -13.16 4.39 15.43
N TYR A 3 -12.85 4.02 14.20
CA TYR A 3 -11.74 3.11 13.91
C TYR A 3 -10.40 3.78 14.18
N MET A 4 -9.39 2.98 14.59
CA MET A 4 -8.01 3.44 14.62
C MET A 4 -7.57 3.89 13.21
N PRO A 5 -6.66 4.86 13.09
CA PRO A 5 -6.21 5.37 11.78
C PRO A 5 -5.75 4.28 10.80
N VAL A 6 -4.97 3.32 11.26
CA VAL A 6 -4.50 2.18 10.44
C VAL A 6 -5.66 1.31 9.91
N VAL A 7 -6.74 1.17 10.70
CA VAL A 7 -7.92 0.41 10.27
C VAL A 7 -8.70 1.16 9.20
N LYS A 8 -8.84 2.48 9.35
CA LYS A 8 -9.45 3.33 8.31
C LYS A 8 -8.64 3.26 7.02
N GLU A 9 -7.33 3.38 7.12
CA GLU A 9 -6.40 3.28 5.98
C GLU A 9 -6.58 1.95 5.23
N PHE A 10 -6.59 0.83 5.97
CA PHE A 10 -6.80 -0.48 5.37
C PHE A 10 -8.15 -0.59 4.65
N ILE A 11 -9.25 -0.13 5.29
CA ILE A 11 -10.58 -0.16 4.68
C ILE A 11 -10.61 0.64 3.38
N GLU A 12 -10.08 1.86 3.38
CA GLU A 12 -10.00 2.72 2.19
C GLU A 12 -9.26 2.03 1.04
N LEU A 13 -8.12 1.39 1.33
CA LEU A 13 -7.34 0.68 0.31
C LEU A 13 -8.02 -0.60 -0.16
N ALA A 14 -8.64 -1.37 0.75
CA ALA A 14 -9.31 -2.62 0.41
C ALA A 14 -10.56 -2.43 -0.46
N GLU A 15 -11.23 -1.29 -0.35
CA GLU A 15 -12.39 -0.94 -1.18
C GLU A 15 -12.01 -0.52 -2.62
N LEU A 16 -10.73 -0.23 -2.89
CA LEU A 16 -10.26 0.04 -4.25
C LEU A 16 -10.05 -1.28 -5.00
N ASP A 17 -10.60 -1.42 -6.17
CA ASP A 17 -10.35 -2.58 -7.01
C ASP A 17 -8.92 -2.54 -7.57
N CYS A 18 -8.13 -3.59 -7.28
CA CYS A 18 -6.70 -3.67 -7.63
C CYS A 18 -6.24 -5.12 -7.89
N ALA A 19 -6.94 -5.84 -8.76
CA ALA A 19 -6.45 -7.13 -9.25
C ALA A 19 -5.10 -6.97 -9.95
N SER A 20 -4.27 -8.02 -9.96
CA SER A 20 -2.98 -8.00 -10.68
C SER A 20 -3.16 -7.51 -12.13
N ARG A 21 -2.33 -6.59 -12.58
CA ARG A 21 -2.37 -5.80 -13.84
C ARG A 21 -3.39 -4.67 -13.87
N HIS A 22 -4.25 -4.52 -12.87
CA HIS A 22 -5.31 -3.49 -12.78
C HIS A 22 -5.19 -2.67 -11.50
N GLU A 23 -3.95 -2.30 -11.13
CA GLU A 23 -3.64 -1.64 -9.85
C GLU A 23 -3.71 -0.11 -9.92
N ARG A 24 -4.14 0.49 -11.02
CA ARG A 24 -4.11 1.96 -11.21
C ARG A 24 -4.74 2.72 -10.06
N LEU A 25 -5.91 2.31 -9.59
CA LEU A 25 -6.62 3.02 -8.51
C LEU A 25 -5.83 3.05 -7.20
N VAL A 26 -5.26 1.91 -6.80
CA VAL A 26 -4.49 1.82 -5.55
C VAL A 26 -3.13 2.51 -5.69
N VAL A 27 -2.48 2.41 -6.86
CA VAL A 27 -1.22 3.12 -7.16
C VAL A 27 -1.41 4.63 -7.06
N ASP A 28 -2.47 5.18 -7.63
CA ASP A 28 -2.78 6.61 -7.54
C ASP A 28 -3.06 7.03 -6.10
N ALA A 29 -3.80 6.22 -5.34
CA ALA A 29 -4.12 6.47 -3.94
C ALA A 29 -2.86 6.51 -3.06
N VAL A 30 -2.00 5.48 -3.13
CA VAL A 30 -0.77 5.44 -2.30
C VAL A 30 0.24 6.51 -2.73
N THR A 31 0.31 6.82 -4.03
CA THR A 31 1.12 7.92 -4.55
C THR A 31 0.70 9.26 -3.96
N GLY A 32 -0.60 9.54 -3.93
CA GLY A 32 -1.15 10.74 -3.30
C GLY A 32 -0.80 10.82 -1.82
N LYS A 33 -1.05 9.74 -1.07
CA LYS A 33 -0.76 9.65 0.36
C LYS A 33 0.73 9.84 0.68
N LEU A 34 1.64 9.26 -0.10
CA LEU A 34 3.09 9.45 0.08
C LEU A 34 3.53 10.88 -0.23
N LYS A 35 2.97 11.51 -1.28
CA LYS A 35 3.24 12.92 -1.58
C LYS A 35 2.77 13.86 -0.47
N GLU A 36 1.59 13.62 0.10
CA GLU A 36 1.08 14.37 1.26
C GLU A 36 1.98 14.26 2.49
N LEU A 37 2.67 13.12 2.65
CA LEU A 37 3.67 12.89 3.69
C LEU A 37 5.04 13.50 3.38
N GLY A 38 5.20 14.17 2.23
CA GLY A 38 6.44 14.84 1.84
C GLY A 38 7.43 13.98 1.08
N PHE A 39 7.05 12.78 0.66
CA PHE A 39 7.92 11.91 -0.13
C PHE A 39 8.11 12.42 -1.56
N THR A 40 9.32 12.24 -2.08
CA THR A 40 9.55 12.23 -3.52
C THR A 40 9.11 10.87 -4.06
N VAL A 41 8.15 10.87 -4.98
CA VAL A 41 7.50 9.65 -5.48
C VAL A 41 7.73 9.53 -6.99
N ARG A 42 8.08 8.32 -7.44
CA ARG A 42 8.21 7.95 -8.84
C ARG A 42 7.50 6.61 -9.08
N GLU A 43 6.73 6.52 -10.13
CA GLU A 43 6.27 5.27 -10.72
C GLU A 43 7.29 4.82 -11.77
N ASP A 44 7.63 3.53 -11.81
CA ASP A 44 8.55 2.97 -12.78
C ASP A 44 7.83 2.50 -14.07
N ASP A 45 8.59 1.90 -14.99
CA ASP A 45 8.11 1.46 -16.31
C ASP A 45 7.58 0.01 -16.32
N THR A 46 7.36 -0.59 -15.15
CA THR A 46 6.92 -1.99 -15.01
C THR A 46 5.59 -2.27 -15.70
N ALA A 47 4.68 -1.28 -15.75
CA ALA A 47 3.40 -1.41 -16.44
C ALA A 47 3.55 -1.99 -17.86
N ALA A 48 4.51 -1.47 -18.64
CA ALA A 48 4.75 -1.94 -20.00
C ALA A 48 5.32 -3.37 -20.06
N LYS A 49 6.05 -3.80 -19.02
CA LYS A 49 6.68 -5.13 -18.96
C LYS A 49 5.71 -6.23 -18.57
N VAL A 50 4.74 -5.90 -17.72
CA VAL A 50 3.75 -6.86 -17.22
C VAL A 50 2.41 -6.78 -17.96
N GLU A 51 2.31 -5.91 -18.98
CA GLU A 51 1.05 -5.61 -19.68
C GLU A 51 -0.05 -5.17 -18.70
N GLY A 52 0.33 -4.31 -17.75
CA GLY A 52 -0.52 -3.79 -16.69
C GLY A 52 -0.86 -2.31 -16.86
N GLU A 53 -1.70 -1.80 -15.98
CA GLU A 53 -2.14 -0.39 -15.98
C GLU A 53 -1.21 0.53 -15.18
N ALA A 54 -0.39 -0.04 -14.28
CA ALA A 54 0.47 0.71 -13.38
C ALA A 54 1.84 0.06 -13.20
N GLY A 55 2.85 0.86 -12.88
CA GLY A 55 4.19 0.43 -12.47
C GLY A 55 4.34 0.39 -10.95
N ASN A 56 5.52 -0.04 -10.49
CA ASN A 56 5.86 0.01 -9.08
C ASN A 56 5.99 1.45 -8.60
N VAL A 57 5.55 1.72 -7.38
CA VAL A 57 5.72 3.01 -6.71
C VAL A 57 7.00 2.97 -5.89
N CYS A 58 7.97 3.77 -6.30
CA CYS A 58 9.23 3.98 -5.59
C CYS A 58 9.21 5.37 -4.96
N ALA A 59 9.42 5.47 -3.65
CA ALA A 59 9.38 6.74 -2.96
C ALA A 59 10.49 6.85 -1.91
N TYR A 60 10.91 8.08 -1.60
CA TYR A 60 11.82 8.33 -0.51
C TYR A 60 11.54 9.65 0.18
N LEU A 61 11.91 9.70 1.45
CA LEU A 61 11.91 10.88 2.29
C LEU A 61 13.24 10.96 3.02
N GLU A 62 13.94 12.10 2.89
CA GLU A 62 15.17 12.32 3.63
C GLU A 62 14.90 12.54 5.11
N GLY A 63 15.70 11.88 5.94
CA GLY A 63 15.70 12.05 7.37
C GLY A 63 16.96 12.78 7.88
N THR A 64 17.00 13.05 9.17
CA THR A 64 18.13 13.74 9.82
C THR A 64 19.07 12.78 10.55
N ALA A 65 18.65 11.54 10.81
CA ALA A 65 19.50 10.52 11.41
C ALA A 65 20.28 9.75 10.32
N LYS A 66 21.38 9.13 10.72
CA LYS A 66 22.17 8.28 9.80
C LYS A 66 21.45 6.99 9.47
N GLY A 67 21.67 6.51 8.25
CA GLY A 67 21.13 5.24 7.76
C GLY A 67 19.96 5.40 6.80
N CYS A 68 19.42 4.27 6.37
CA CYS A 68 18.25 4.16 5.51
C CYS A 68 17.42 2.96 5.95
N VAL A 69 16.12 3.06 5.84
CA VAL A 69 15.19 1.95 6.02
C VAL A 69 14.31 1.86 4.77
N LEU A 70 14.20 0.67 4.20
CA LEU A 70 13.29 0.37 3.11
C LEU A 70 12.09 -0.43 3.66
N PHE A 71 10.90 0.06 3.37
CA PHE A 71 9.66 -0.69 3.53
C PHE A 71 9.16 -1.15 2.17
N ALA A 72 8.73 -2.40 2.08
CA ALA A 72 8.17 -2.96 0.86
C ALA A 72 6.88 -3.72 1.15
N ALA A 73 5.92 -3.61 0.23
CA ALA A 73 4.66 -4.35 0.21
C ALA A 73 4.15 -4.41 -1.23
N HIS A 74 3.22 -5.33 -1.53
CA HIS A 74 2.58 -5.32 -2.85
C HIS A 74 1.17 -4.72 -2.79
N LEU A 75 0.69 -4.27 -3.96
CA LEU A 75 -0.58 -3.57 -4.08
C LEU A 75 -1.68 -4.42 -4.68
N ASP A 76 -1.31 -5.40 -5.48
CA ASP A 76 -2.25 -6.30 -6.14
C ASP A 76 -2.77 -7.38 -5.20
N ARG A 77 -3.81 -8.04 -5.64
CA ARG A 77 -4.48 -9.12 -4.93
C ARG A 77 -4.94 -10.20 -5.89
N VAL A 78 -5.09 -11.42 -5.34
CA VAL A 78 -5.63 -12.58 -6.06
C VAL A 78 -7.07 -12.37 -6.52
N GLN A 79 -7.54 -13.26 -7.39
CA GLN A 79 -8.94 -13.27 -7.87
C GLN A 79 -9.95 -13.35 -6.72
N ASN A 80 -11.19 -12.96 -7.01
CA ASN A 80 -12.29 -12.78 -6.06
C ASN A 80 -12.08 -11.62 -5.07
N GLY A 81 -11.28 -10.63 -5.49
CA GLY A 81 -10.95 -9.43 -4.73
C GLY A 81 -11.57 -8.14 -5.29
N LEU A 82 -12.66 -8.20 -6.06
CA LEU A 82 -13.36 -7.02 -6.56
C LEU A 82 -14.59 -6.72 -5.70
N GLY A 83 -14.86 -5.44 -5.46
CA GLY A 83 -15.99 -4.98 -4.67
C GLY A 83 -15.94 -5.41 -3.22
N ILE A 84 -14.76 -5.45 -2.62
CA ILE A 84 -14.55 -5.85 -1.21
C ILE A 84 -15.28 -4.90 -0.27
N LYS A 85 -15.96 -5.46 0.71
CA LYS A 85 -16.70 -4.72 1.76
C LYS A 85 -16.22 -5.18 3.13
N PRO A 86 -15.15 -4.56 3.68
CA PRO A 86 -14.64 -4.91 5.00
C PRO A 86 -15.67 -4.63 6.09
N ARG A 87 -15.80 -5.54 7.05
CA ARG A 87 -16.71 -5.41 8.19
C ARG A 87 -15.98 -5.69 9.49
N LEU A 88 -16.29 -4.91 10.52
CA LEU A 88 -15.83 -5.23 11.88
C LEU A 88 -16.77 -6.26 12.51
N LYS A 89 -16.23 -7.40 12.89
CA LYS A 89 -16.93 -8.47 13.60
C LYS A 89 -16.06 -8.98 14.74
N ASP A 90 -16.57 -8.95 15.95
CA ASP A 90 -15.91 -9.46 17.15
C ASP A 90 -14.45 -8.95 17.32
N GLY A 91 -14.23 -7.66 17.02
CA GLY A 91 -12.89 -7.03 17.08
C GLY A 91 -11.97 -7.31 15.90
N ASN A 92 -12.40 -8.09 14.92
CA ASN A 92 -11.65 -8.43 13.72
C ASN A 92 -12.26 -7.77 12.48
N LEU A 93 -11.42 -7.35 11.53
CA LEU A 93 -11.88 -7.02 10.19
C LEU A 93 -12.04 -8.32 9.40
N VAL A 94 -13.21 -8.48 8.79
CA VAL A 94 -13.55 -9.64 7.95
C VAL A 94 -14.16 -9.18 6.64
N SER A 95 -14.11 -10.01 5.60
CA SER A 95 -14.90 -9.79 4.39
C SER A 95 -16.39 -10.05 4.68
N ASP A 96 -17.24 -9.70 3.75
CA ASP A 96 -18.68 -10.02 3.85
C ASP A 96 -18.99 -11.49 3.53
N GLY A 97 -17.98 -12.28 3.17
CA GLY A 97 -18.08 -13.69 2.80
C GLY A 97 -18.27 -13.93 1.30
N THR A 98 -18.45 -12.86 0.50
CA THR A 98 -18.56 -12.96 -0.97
C THR A 98 -17.22 -12.78 -1.68
N THR A 99 -16.26 -12.14 -1.01
CA THR A 99 -14.91 -11.86 -1.53
C THR A 99 -13.84 -12.24 -0.51
N ILE A 100 -12.57 -12.21 -0.94
CA ILE A 100 -11.44 -12.13 -0.01
C ILE A 100 -11.48 -10.82 0.76
N LEU A 101 -10.61 -10.64 1.78
CA LEU A 101 -10.45 -9.38 2.51
C LEU A 101 -9.32 -8.50 1.92
N ALA A 102 -8.42 -9.07 1.14
CA ALA A 102 -7.18 -8.45 0.64
C ALA A 102 -6.23 -7.99 1.76
N ALA A 103 -6.19 -8.72 2.88
CA ALA A 103 -5.22 -8.43 3.94
C ALA A 103 -3.77 -8.63 3.47
N ASP A 104 -3.54 -9.56 2.60
CA ASP A 104 -2.31 -9.79 1.84
C ASP A 104 -2.35 -8.97 0.54
N ASP A 105 -1.56 -7.90 0.38
CA ASP A 105 -0.69 -7.30 1.40
C ASP A 105 -1.11 -5.84 1.72
N LEU A 106 -2.38 -5.47 1.50
CA LEU A 106 -2.86 -4.12 1.82
C LEU A 106 -2.82 -3.82 3.34
N SER A 107 -2.77 -4.85 4.18
CA SER A 107 -2.53 -4.63 5.62
C SER A 107 -1.10 -4.16 5.89
N GLY A 108 -0.12 -4.67 5.15
CA GLY A 108 1.26 -4.20 5.16
C GLY A 108 1.36 -2.76 4.65
N VAL A 109 0.70 -2.45 3.53
CA VAL A 109 0.64 -1.08 2.98
C VAL A 109 0.08 -0.10 4.01
N ALA A 110 -1.07 -0.42 4.63
CA ALA A 110 -1.70 0.43 5.65
C ALA A 110 -0.80 0.60 6.88
N ALA A 111 -0.14 -0.47 7.33
CA ALA A 111 0.78 -0.43 8.47
C ALA A 111 2.01 0.45 8.18
N ILE A 112 2.58 0.36 6.98
CA ILE A 112 3.70 1.20 6.54
C ILE A 112 3.30 2.69 6.55
N LEU A 113 2.17 3.04 5.94
CA LEU A 113 1.68 4.41 5.88
C LEU A 113 1.38 4.99 7.28
N ASP A 114 0.69 4.23 8.15
CA ASP A 114 0.40 4.66 9.52
C ASP A 114 1.68 4.78 10.35
N GLY A 115 2.61 3.83 10.22
CA GLY A 115 3.91 3.87 10.89
C GLY A 115 4.74 5.10 10.51
N ILE A 116 4.79 5.44 9.23
CA ILE A 116 5.46 6.64 8.73
C ILE A 116 4.81 7.90 9.32
N ARG A 117 3.47 8.01 9.29
CA ARG A 117 2.77 9.16 9.90
C ARG A 117 3.12 9.34 11.38
N ARG A 118 3.18 8.24 12.13
CA ARG A 118 3.56 8.27 13.56
C ARG A 118 5.00 8.72 13.77
N VAL A 119 5.93 8.24 12.93
CA VAL A 119 7.34 8.67 12.99
C VAL A 119 7.42 10.17 12.74
N LEU A 120 6.80 10.68 11.68
CA LEU A 120 6.81 12.11 11.36
C LEU A 120 6.16 12.95 12.46
N ALA A 121 5.01 12.52 12.98
CA ALA A 121 4.30 13.20 14.06
C ALA A 121 5.07 13.20 15.39
N SER A 122 6.00 12.27 15.59
CA SER A 122 6.79 12.18 16.83
C SER A 122 7.79 13.32 17.00
N GLY A 123 8.17 14.00 15.93
CA GLY A 123 9.23 15.03 15.91
C GLY A 123 10.64 14.48 16.22
N LYS A 124 10.81 13.17 16.33
CA LYS A 124 12.13 12.56 16.58
C LYS A 124 12.95 12.47 15.31
N PRO A 125 14.29 12.52 15.39
CA PRO A 125 15.15 12.20 14.24
C PRO A 125 14.87 10.80 13.70
N TYR A 126 14.78 10.68 12.37
CA TYR A 126 14.62 9.42 11.66
C TYR A 126 15.62 9.35 10.50
N PRO A 127 16.03 8.12 10.08
CA PRO A 127 16.91 7.95 8.91
C PRO A 127 16.14 8.20 7.62
N ARG A 128 16.83 8.21 6.48
CA ARG A 128 16.16 8.16 5.18
C ARG A 128 15.15 7.00 5.16
N ILE A 129 13.93 7.28 4.75
CA ILE A 129 12.88 6.27 4.57
C ILE A 129 12.68 6.08 3.07
N GLU A 130 12.74 4.83 2.63
CA GLU A 130 12.39 4.42 1.29
C GLU A 130 11.18 3.50 1.33
N VAL A 131 10.33 3.60 0.31
CA VAL A 131 9.12 2.77 0.16
C VAL A 131 9.12 2.21 -1.26
N LEU A 132 8.87 0.90 -1.36
CA LEU A 132 8.58 0.20 -2.60
C LEU A 132 7.23 -0.46 -2.47
N PHE A 133 6.24 0.03 -3.22
CA PHE A 133 4.97 -0.68 -3.39
C PHE A 133 4.94 -1.29 -4.78
N SER A 134 4.99 -2.62 -4.84
CA SER A 134 5.06 -3.37 -6.09
C SER A 134 3.69 -3.75 -6.63
N VAL A 135 3.63 -3.96 -7.94
CA VAL A 135 2.48 -4.48 -8.67
C VAL A 135 2.74 -5.92 -9.10
N CYS A 136 1.70 -6.67 -9.44
CA CYS A 136 1.80 -8.02 -10.02
C CYS A 136 2.63 -9.01 -9.18
N GLU A 137 2.56 -8.94 -7.85
CA GLU A 137 3.21 -9.91 -6.96
C GLU A 137 2.51 -11.26 -7.06
N GLU A 138 1.19 -11.29 -6.98
CA GLU A 138 0.32 -12.47 -6.86
C GLU A 138 0.30 -13.36 -8.11
N ILE A 139 0.86 -12.89 -9.20
CA ILE A 139 1.04 -13.67 -10.45
C ILE A 139 2.49 -14.09 -10.67
N GLY A 140 3.21 -14.35 -9.59
CA GLY A 140 4.57 -14.86 -9.57
C GLY A 140 5.64 -13.78 -9.53
N VAL A 141 5.42 -12.74 -8.74
CA VAL A 141 6.37 -11.66 -8.46
C VAL A 141 6.82 -10.92 -9.74
N GLN A 142 5.93 -10.80 -10.72
CA GLN A 142 6.30 -10.28 -12.04
C GLN A 142 6.69 -8.81 -12.01
N GLY A 143 6.14 -8.03 -11.09
CA GLY A 143 6.43 -6.60 -10.97
C GLY A 143 7.85 -6.28 -10.52
N THR A 144 8.57 -7.22 -9.92
CA THR A 144 9.91 -6.99 -9.36
C THR A 144 11.01 -7.88 -9.97
N LYS A 145 10.73 -8.49 -11.12
CA LYS A 145 11.70 -9.30 -11.90
C LYS A 145 12.58 -8.46 -12.81
#